data_96212090113df0fd726b64a2975a02bd
#
_entry.id   96212090113df0fd726b64a2975a02bd
#
_cell.length_a   1.000
_cell.length_b   1.000
_cell.length_c   1.000
_cell.angle_alpha   90.00
_cell.angle_beta   90.00
_cell.angle_gamma   90.00
#
_symmetry.space_group_name_H-M   'P 1'
#
loop_
_entity.id
_entity.type
_entity.pdbx_description
1 polymer ?
#
loop_
_entity_poly.entity_id
_entity_poly.type
_entity_poly.pdbx_seq_one_letter_code
_entity_poly.pdbx_strand_id
1 'polypeptide(L)'
;MTDGTLTGAERVRADAAARGLEVEIIERPAARSLEEAAEIMGITPVDIVKSLVVKKSDDTYAFALVPGGRKISWPKLRALLGVNKLQLPDASLALAATGYERGTITPLGSTTAWPVVVDVTIAGRRVSMGAGEHGRSLFVDADALIRAFDATVADITEPE
;
A
#
# COMPACT_ATOMS: atom_id res chain seq x y z
N MET A 1 24.68 -17.19 -12.02
CA MET A 1 24.26 -15.87 -12.45
C MET A 1 22.79 -15.63 -12.10
N THR A 2 22.50 -14.46 -11.64
CA THR A 2 21.10 -14.12 -11.42
C THR A 2 20.43 -13.88 -12.77
N ASP A 3 19.15 -14.11 -12.83
CA ASP A 3 18.33 -13.85 -14.01
C ASP A 3 17.93 -12.38 -14.14
N GLY A 4 18.45 -11.50 -13.27
CA GLY A 4 18.08 -10.11 -13.22
C GLY A 4 16.80 -9.82 -12.45
N THR A 5 16.18 -10.84 -11.85
CA THR A 5 14.97 -10.68 -11.06
C THR A 5 15.30 -10.07 -9.71
N LEU A 6 14.65 -8.94 -9.39
CA LEU A 6 14.81 -8.29 -8.09
C LEU A 6 13.87 -8.92 -7.07
N THR A 7 14.27 -8.94 -5.81
CA THR A 7 13.35 -9.24 -4.70
C THR A 7 12.31 -8.14 -4.59
N GLY A 8 11.25 -8.38 -3.84
CA GLY A 8 10.23 -7.37 -3.59
C GLY A 8 10.82 -6.11 -2.97
N ALA A 9 11.65 -6.25 -1.93
CA ALA A 9 12.30 -5.10 -1.28
C ALA A 9 13.24 -4.36 -2.23
N GLU A 10 13.99 -5.09 -3.06
CA GLU A 10 14.86 -4.46 -4.05
C GLU A 10 14.07 -3.64 -5.08
N ARG A 11 12.92 -4.15 -5.51
CA ARG A 11 12.02 -3.43 -6.42
C ARG A 11 11.49 -2.16 -5.76
N VAL A 12 11.13 -2.24 -4.49
CA VAL A 12 10.67 -1.09 -3.70
C VAL A 12 11.78 -0.02 -3.62
N ARG A 13 13.00 -0.43 -3.30
CA ARG A 13 14.13 0.51 -3.23
C ARG A 13 14.41 1.18 -4.56
N ALA A 14 14.39 0.40 -5.63
CA ALA A 14 14.67 0.92 -6.97
C ALA A 14 13.63 1.96 -7.38
N ASP A 15 12.34 1.68 -7.15
CA ASP A 15 11.28 2.61 -7.50
C ASP A 15 11.31 3.85 -6.61
N ALA A 16 11.55 3.69 -5.31
CA ALA A 16 11.69 4.82 -4.41
C ALA A 16 12.82 5.75 -4.85
N ALA A 17 13.97 5.19 -5.18
CA ALA A 17 15.10 5.97 -5.69
C ALA A 17 14.76 6.69 -6.98
N ALA A 18 14.08 6.03 -7.91
CA ALA A 18 13.66 6.63 -9.18
C ALA A 18 12.69 7.79 -8.99
N ARG A 19 11.89 7.76 -7.92
CA ARG A 19 10.92 8.82 -7.59
C ARG A 19 11.49 9.88 -6.66
N GLY A 20 12.73 9.75 -6.21
CA GLY A 20 13.32 10.66 -5.22
C GLY A 20 12.66 10.55 -3.85
N LEU A 21 12.12 9.40 -3.52
CA LEU A 21 11.41 9.14 -2.28
C LEU A 21 12.30 8.38 -1.30
N GLU A 22 12.47 8.92 -0.09
CA GLU A 22 13.21 8.24 0.97
C GLU A 22 12.31 7.24 1.68
N VAL A 23 12.78 6.00 1.77
CA VAL A 23 12.10 4.95 2.53
C VAL A 23 13.12 4.24 3.41
N GLU A 24 12.65 3.74 4.56
CA GLU A 24 13.45 2.90 5.44
C GLU A 24 12.82 1.52 5.46
N ILE A 25 13.53 0.52 4.94
CA ILE A 25 13.05 -0.86 4.92
C ILE A 25 13.66 -1.59 6.10
N ILE A 26 12.81 -2.22 6.91
CA ILE A 26 13.21 -2.97 8.08
C ILE A 26 12.80 -4.42 7.97
N GLU A 27 13.55 -5.30 8.63
CA GLU A 27 13.13 -6.67 8.86
C GLU A 27 12.30 -6.69 10.14
N ARG A 28 11.26 -7.49 10.15
CA ARG A 28 10.49 -7.71 11.36
C ARG A 28 9.91 -9.12 11.40
N PRO A 29 9.74 -9.69 12.61
CA PRO A 29 9.07 -10.97 12.73
C PRO A 29 7.59 -10.86 12.34
N ALA A 30 7.01 -11.99 12.00
CA ALA A 30 5.58 -12.06 11.72
C ALA A 30 4.78 -11.65 12.97
N ALA A 31 3.70 -10.92 12.75
CA ALA A 31 2.79 -10.50 13.83
C ALA A 31 1.44 -11.18 13.64
N ARG A 32 0.77 -11.47 14.74
CA ARG A 32 -0.55 -12.12 14.73
C ARG A 32 -1.69 -11.12 14.59
N SER A 33 -1.41 -9.85 14.84
CA SER A 33 -2.42 -8.81 14.83
C SER A 33 -1.78 -7.47 14.45
N LEU A 34 -2.63 -6.51 14.11
CA LEU A 34 -2.22 -5.15 13.86
C LEU A 34 -1.55 -4.54 15.09
N GLU A 35 -2.11 -4.77 16.26
CA GLU A 35 -1.59 -4.26 17.52
C GLU A 35 -0.21 -4.83 17.84
N GLU A 36 -0.01 -6.12 17.61
CA GLU A 36 1.30 -6.75 17.81
C GLU A 36 2.33 -6.19 16.83
N ALA A 37 1.96 -6.01 15.57
CA ALA A 37 2.85 -5.43 14.58
C ALA A 37 3.27 -4.00 14.97
N ALA A 38 2.33 -3.20 15.45
CA ALA A 38 2.61 -1.84 15.91
C ALA A 38 3.57 -1.85 17.10
N GLU A 39 3.35 -2.73 18.06
CA GLU A 39 4.21 -2.89 19.23
C GLU A 39 5.64 -3.28 18.83
N ILE A 40 5.78 -4.26 17.95
CA ILE A 40 7.08 -4.70 17.43
C ILE A 40 7.84 -3.52 16.78
N MET A 41 7.15 -2.70 16.03
CA MET A 41 7.75 -1.57 15.32
C MET A 41 7.85 -0.29 16.15
N GLY A 42 7.30 -0.27 17.35
CA GLY A 42 7.34 0.91 18.23
C GLY A 42 6.46 2.06 17.75
N ILE A 43 5.37 1.76 17.07
CA ILE A 43 4.42 2.75 16.55
C ILE A 43 3.00 2.42 17.01
N THR A 44 2.04 3.27 16.67
CA THR A 44 0.63 2.98 16.95
C THR A 44 -0.03 2.28 15.77
N PRO A 45 -1.10 1.49 15.99
CA PRO A 45 -1.76 0.77 14.90
C PRO A 45 -2.22 1.67 13.75
N VAL A 46 -2.62 2.91 14.03
CA VAL A 46 -3.08 3.84 13.00
C VAL A 46 -1.97 4.22 12.03
N ASP A 47 -0.70 4.09 12.42
CA ASP A 47 0.45 4.39 11.58
C ASP A 47 0.82 3.23 10.65
N ILE A 48 0.15 2.08 10.78
CA ILE A 48 0.33 0.97 9.85
C ILE A 48 -0.71 1.12 8.74
N VAL A 49 -0.24 1.31 7.52
CA VAL A 49 -1.09 1.51 6.35
C VAL A 49 -1.20 0.21 5.57
N LYS A 50 -2.43 -0.19 5.28
CA LYS A 50 -2.71 -1.30 4.38
C LYS A 50 -2.73 -0.75 2.95
N SER A 51 -1.90 -1.31 2.09
CA SER A 51 -1.93 -1.00 0.67
C SER A 51 -2.84 -2.03 -0.01
N LEU A 52 -4.08 -1.66 -0.24
CA LEU A 52 -5.05 -2.52 -0.89
C LEU A 52 -5.10 -2.19 -2.38
N VAL A 53 -5.19 -3.22 -3.21
CA VAL A 53 -5.44 -3.03 -4.62
C VAL A 53 -6.90 -3.36 -4.89
N VAL A 54 -7.63 -2.44 -5.53
CA VAL A 54 -9.04 -2.63 -5.85
C VAL A 54 -9.22 -2.81 -7.37
N LYS A 55 -10.15 -3.67 -7.73
CA LYS A 55 -10.41 -4.00 -9.13
C LYS A 55 -11.67 -3.31 -9.60
N LYS A 56 -11.57 -2.64 -10.74
CA LYS A 56 -12.71 -2.07 -11.46
C LYS A 56 -13.28 -3.10 -12.44
N SER A 57 -14.48 -2.85 -12.97
CA SER A 57 -15.14 -3.78 -13.88
C SER A 57 -14.47 -3.89 -15.25
N ASP A 58 -13.62 -2.94 -15.63
CA ASP A 58 -12.88 -2.96 -16.90
C ASP A 58 -11.51 -3.64 -16.78
N ASP A 59 -11.29 -4.40 -15.70
CA ASP A 59 -10.02 -5.09 -15.40
C ASP A 59 -8.84 -4.15 -15.16
N THR A 60 -9.10 -2.89 -14.82
CA THR A 60 -8.07 -1.99 -14.31
C THR A 60 -8.16 -1.94 -12.80
N TYR A 61 -7.08 -1.41 -12.18
CA TYR A 61 -6.91 -1.43 -10.73
C TYR A 61 -6.56 -0.04 -10.22
N ALA A 62 -6.67 0.14 -8.91
CA ALA A 62 -6.16 1.30 -8.20
C ALA A 62 -5.67 0.86 -6.83
N PHE A 63 -4.67 1.54 -6.30
CA PHE A 63 -4.27 1.34 -4.92
C PHE A 63 -5.12 2.21 -4.01
N ALA A 64 -5.56 1.64 -2.90
CA ALA A 64 -6.24 2.36 -1.84
C ALA A 64 -5.44 2.16 -0.55
N LEU A 65 -4.89 3.24 -0.01
CA LEU A 65 -4.09 3.20 1.21
C LEU A 65 -4.99 3.54 2.40
N VAL A 66 -5.10 2.59 3.33
CA VAL A 66 -6.05 2.60 4.43
C VAL A 66 -5.30 2.47 5.75
N PRO A 67 -5.50 3.37 6.74
CA PRO A 67 -4.79 3.27 8.01
C PRO A 67 -5.34 2.14 8.87
N GLY A 68 -4.53 1.67 9.81
CA GLY A 68 -4.96 0.68 10.78
C GLY A 68 -6.15 1.15 11.58
N GLY A 69 -7.09 0.25 11.86
CA GLY A 69 -8.32 0.55 12.58
C GLY A 69 -9.46 1.07 11.72
N ARG A 70 -9.22 1.25 10.42
CA ARG A 70 -10.25 1.69 9.48
C ARG A 70 -10.36 0.70 8.33
N LYS A 71 -11.44 0.80 7.57
CA LYS A 71 -11.68 -0.06 6.41
C LYS A 71 -12.20 0.79 5.25
N ILE A 72 -12.11 0.25 4.03
CA ILE A 72 -12.64 0.93 2.86
C ILE A 72 -14.13 1.17 3.04
N SER A 73 -14.56 2.40 2.80
CA SER A 73 -15.96 2.71 2.55
C SER A 73 -16.21 2.56 1.05
N TRP A 74 -16.80 1.45 0.66
CA TRP A 74 -17.02 1.17 -0.76
C TRP A 74 -17.83 2.25 -1.48
N PRO A 75 -18.92 2.80 -0.87
CA PRO A 75 -19.65 3.89 -1.51
C PRO A 75 -18.79 5.14 -1.75
N LYS A 76 -17.96 5.52 -0.76
CA LYS A 76 -17.07 6.69 -0.91
C LYS A 76 -16.04 6.47 -2.01
N LEU A 77 -15.42 5.30 -2.03
CA LEU A 77 -14.39 5.00 -3.02
C LEU A 77 -14.98 4.88 -4.43
N ARG A 78 -16.14 4.25 -4.58
CA ARG A 78 -16.85 4.20 -5.87
C ARG A 78 -17.15 5.60 -6.39
N ALA A 79 -17.65 6.46 -5.52
CA ALA A 79 -17.97 7.85 -5.89
C ALA A 79 -16.73 8.60 -6.35
N LEU A 80 -15.62 8.45 -5.63
CA LEU A 80 -14.35 9.11 -5.97
C LEU A 80 -13.82 8.65 -7.32
N LEU A 81 -13.85 7.35 -7.59
CA LEU A 81 -13.32 6.77 -8.82
C LEU A 81 -14.31 6.85 -10.00
N GLY A 82 -15.54 7.29 -9.74
CA GLY A 82 -16.56 7.44 -10.78
C GLY A 82 -17.02 6.12 -11.37
N VAL A 83 -17.08 5.07 -10.56
CA VAL A 83 -17.47 3.72 -11.00
C VAL A 83 -18.62 3.19 -10.17
N ASN A 84 -19.36 2.22 -10.73
CA ASN A 84 -20.48 1.58 -10.07
C ASN A 84 -20.07 0.32 -9.29
N LYS A 85 -18.96 -0.30 -9.67
CA LYS A 85 -18.50 -1.55 -9.07
C LYS A 85 -17.03 -1.48 -8.74
N LEU A 86 -16.69 -1.90 -7.53
CA LEU A 86 -15.34 -2.10 -7.07
C LEU A 86 -15.32 -3.32 -6.18
N GLN A 87 -14.22 -4.06 -6.21
CA GLN A 87 -14.04 -5.19 -5.31
C GLN A 87 -12.56 -5.42 -5.05
N LEU A 88 -12.26 -6.14 -3.98
CA LEU A 88 -10.93 -6.67 -3.77
C LEU A 88 -10.77 -7.87 -4.70
N PRO A 89 -9.72 -7.92 -5.52
CA PRO A 89 -9.45 -9.09 -6.33
C PRO A 89 -9.02 -10.27 -5.45
N ASP A 90 -9.10 -11.48 -5.97
CA ASP A 90 -8.50 -12.61 -5.27
C ASP A 90 -6.96 -12.49 -5.29
N ALA A 91 -6.30 -13.36 -4.51
CA ALA A 91 -4.85 -13.27 -4.34
C ALA A 91 -4.09 -13.42 -5.66
N SER A 92 -4.57 -14.27 -6.58
CA SER A 92 -3.90 -14.48 -7.85
C SER A 92 -4.02 -13.28 -8.78
N LEU A 93 -5.16 -12.61 -8.80
CA LEU A 93 -5.34 -11.37 -9.56
C LEU A 93 -4.54 -10.22 -8.97
N ALA A 94 -4.49 -10.13 -7.64
CA ALA A 94 -3.68 -9.11 -6.97
C ALA A 94 -2.20 -9.29 -7.31
N LEU A 95 -1.70 -10.52 -7.30
CA LEU A 95 -0.32 -10.83 -7.67
C LEU A 95 -0.06 -10.47 -9.14
N ALA A 96 -0.96 -10.83 -10.04
CA ALA A 96 -0.81 -10.49 -11.45
C ALA A 96 -0.81 -8.98 -11.68
N ALA A 97 -1.64 -8.23 -10.95
CA ALA A 97 -1.76 -6.79 -11.10
C ALA A 97 -0.58 -6.00 -10.54
N THR A 98 0.06 -6.50 -9.47
CA THR A 98 1.08 -5.74 -8.74
C THR A 98 2.46 -6.38 -8.72
N GLY A 99 2.52 -7.69 -8.91
CA GLY A 99 3.75 -8.46 -8.74
C GLY A 99 4.04 -8.82 -7.29
N TYR A 100 3.11 -8.53 -6.38
CA TYR A 100 3.28 -8.78 -4.95
C TYR A 100 2.21 -9.71 -4.41
N GLU A 101 2.61 -10.57 -3.48
CA GLU A 101 1.69 -11.42 -2.76
C GLU A 101 0.88 -10.62 -1.74
N ARG A 102 -0.34 -11.07 -1.48
CA ARG A 102 -1.17 -10.48 -0.45
C ARG A 102 -0.41 -10.37 0.87
N GLY A 103 -0.55 -9.25 1.54
CA GLY A 103 0.17 -8.95 2.78
C GLY A 103 1.50 -8.24 2.57
N THR A 104 1.99 -8.17 1.33
CA THR A 104 3.26 -7.50 1.01
C THR A 104 3.09 -6.36 0.02
N ILE A 105 1.86 -6.11 -0.43
CA ILE A 105 1.56 -5.17 -1.50
C ILE A 105 1.90 -3.75 -1.12
N THR A 106 2.50 -3.04 -2.05
CA THR A 106 2.80 -1.61 -1.95
C THR A 106 2.72 -1.01 -3.36
N PRO A 107 2.41 0.29 -3.49
CA PRO A 107 2.50 0.94 -4.80
C PRO A 107 3.92 0.99 -5.35
N LEU A 108 4.92 1.03 -4.46
CA LEU A 108 6.32 1.10 -4.85
C LEU A 108 6.76 -0.19 -5.53
N GLY A 109 7.30 -0.07 -6.74
CA GLY A 109 7.79 -1.22 -7.48
C GLY A 109 6.72 -2.12 -8.07
N SER A 110 5.46 -1.74 -8.04
CA SER A 110 4.39 -2.50 -8.68
C SER A 110 4.67 -2.69 -10.16
N THR A 111 4.36 -3.87 -10.69
CA THR A 111 4.58 -4.18 -12.11
C THR A 111 3.83 -3.23 -13.04
N THR A 112 2.70 -2.72 -12.60
CA THR A 112 1.95 -1.67 -13.28
C THR A 112 1.75 -0.52 -12.30
N ALA A 113 1.96 0.71 -12.77
CA ALA A 113 1.79 1.91 -11.95
C ALA A 113 0.32 2.32 -11.91
N TRP A 114 -0.48 1.59 -11.15
CA TRP A 114 -1.89 1.92 -10.96
C TRP A 114 -2.04 3.24 -10.21
N PRO A 115 -3.14 3.98 -10.42
CA PRO A 115 -3.42 5.19 -9.63
C PRO A 115 -3.43 4.89 -8.13
N VAL A 116 -3.00 5.86 -7.33
CA VAL A 116 -2.92 5.73 -5.87
C VAL A 116 -3.91 6.69 -5.23
N VAL A 117 -4.76 6.16 -4.37
CA VAL A 117 -5.68 6.94 -3.54
C VAL A 117 -5.27 6.74 -2.08
N VAL A 118 -5.12 7.84 -1.36
CA VAL A 118 -4.69 7.82 0.05
C VAL A 118 -5.80 8.38 0.90
N ASP A 119 -6.20 7.64 1.94
CA ASP A 119 -7.20 8.15 2.87
C ASP A 119 -6.68 9.41 3.55
N VAL A 120 -7.54 10.39 3.69
CA VAL A 120 -7.17 11.72 4.21
C VAL A 120 -6.55 11.65 5.62
N THR A 121 -6.89 10.64 6.41
CA THR A 121 -6.35 10.47 7.76
C THR A 121 -4.87 10.08 7.79
N ILE A 122 -4.32 9.65 6.66
CA ILE A 122 -2.91 9.24 6.55
C ILE A 122 -1.99 10.46 6.38
N ALA A 123 -2.47 11.51 5.76
CA ALA A 123 -1.65 12.70 5.47
C ALA A 123 -1.03 13.29 6.75
N GLY A 124 0.19 13.80 6.62
CA GLY A 124 0.91 14.44 7.72
C GLY A 124 1.58 13.49 8.69
N ARG A 125 1.64 12.21 8.37
CA ARG A 125 2.20 11.19 9.26
C ARG A 125 3.41 10.50 8.64
N ARG A 126 4.27 9.97 9.51
CA ARG A 126 5.22 8.93 9.12
C ARG A 126 4.52 7.59 9.31
N VAL A 127 4.47 6.78 8.27
CA VAL A 127 3.67 5.55 8.27
C VAL A 127 4.52 4.35 7.89
N SER A 128 4.02 3.16 8.22
CA SER A 128 4.61 1.90 7.81
C SER A 128 3.66 1.19 6.84
N MET A 129 4.22 0.48 5.88
CA MET A 129 3.45 -0.33 4.94
C MET A 129 4.25 -1.53 4.46
N GLY A 130 3.64 -2.37 3.66
CA GLY A 130 4.30 -3.51 3.04
C GLY A 130 5.48 -3.08 2.19
N ALA A 131 6.49 -3.92 2.11
CA ALA A 131 7.74 -3.64 1.40
C ALA A 131 8.01 -4.64 0.28
N GLY A 132 6.98 -5.28 -0.25
CA GLY A 132 7.07 -6.14 -1.42
C GLY A 132 7.44 -7.59 -1.14
N GLU A 133 7.78 -7.93 0.10
CA GLU A 133 8.09 -9.31 0.48
C GLU A 133 7.78 -9.54 1.96
N HIS A 134 7.54 -10.79 2.29
CA HIS A 134 7.26 -11.18 3.68
C HIS A 134 8.48 -10.94 4.55
N GLY A 135 8.24 -10.60 5.82
CA GLY A 135 9.31 -10.35 6.79
C GLY A 135 9.91 -8.96 6.72
N ARG A 136 9.39 -8.11 5.85
CA ARG A 136 9.88 -6.74 5.72
C ARG A 136 8.72 -5.75 5.71
N SER A 137 8.99 -4.58 6.27
CA SER A 137 8.09 -3.43 6.23
C SER A 137 8.91 -2.19 5.90
N LEU A 138 8.27 -1.15 5.40
CA LEU A 138 8.96 0.11 5.18
C LEU A 138 8.32 1.22 5.99
N PHE A 139 9.12 2.23 6.32
CA PHE A 139 8.64 3.49 6.84
C PHE A 139 8.81 4.56 5.78
N VAL A 140 7.84 5.46 5.70
CA VAL A 140 7.86 6.55 4.72
C VAL A 140 7.07 7.73 5.26
N ASP A 141 7.49 8.94 4.92
CA ASP A 141 6.69 10.14 5.14
C ASP A 141 5.50 10.12 4.18
N ALA A 142 4.29 10.17 4.73
CA ALA A 142 3.08 10.05 3.91
C ALA A 142 2.96 11.18 2.88
N ASP A 143 3.28 12.41 3.25
CA ASP A 143 3.18 13.54 2.35
C ASP A 143 4.18 13.43 1.20
N ALA A 144 5.38 12.93 1.46
CA ALA A 144 6.37 12.66 0.42
C ALA A 144 5.90 11.56 -0.54
N LEU A 145 5.28 10.51 -0.01
CA LEU A 145 4.69 9.44 -0.81
C LEU A 145 3.59 9.98 -1.72
N ILE A 146 2.70 10.81 -1.15
CA ILE A 146 1.60 11.43 -1.90
C ILE A 146 2.15 12.23 -3.07
N ARG A 147 3.18 13.04 -2.85
CA ARG A 147 3.82 13.83 -3.92
C ARG A 147 4.50 12.94 -4.96
N ALA A 148 5.20 11.90 -4.52
CA ALA A 148 5.95 11.01 -5.40
C ALA A 148 5.04 10.26 -6.38
N PHE A 149 3.83 9.93 -5.95
CA PHE A 149 2.85 9.21 -6.78
C PHE A 149 1.79 10.11 -7.40
N ASP A 150 1.81 11.41 -7.12
CA ASP A 150 0.71 12.30 -7.49
C ASP A 150 -0.63 11.69 -7.03
N ALA A 151 -0.67 11.21 -5.81
CA ALA A 151 -1.80 10.47 -5.26
C ALA A 151 -2.99 11.40 -5.01
N THR A 152 -4.18 10.83 -5.13
CA THR A 152 -5.42 11.51 -4.73
C THR A 152 -5.63 11.28 -3.24
N VAL A 153 -5.79 12.36 -2.49
CA VAL A 153 -6.08 12.31 -1.05
C VAL A 153 -7.57 12.61 -0.85
N ALA A 154 -8.28 11.71 -0.22
CA ALA A 154 -9.72 11.84 -0.02
C ALA A 154 -10.21 10.98 1.15
N ASP A 155 -11.40 11.28 1.65
CA ASP A 155 -12.08 10.44 2.63
C ASP A 155 -12.64 9.20 1.92
N ILE A 156 -11.99 8.06 2.12
CA ILE A 156 -12.37 6.79 1.48
C ILE A 156 -12.60 5.67 2.49
N THR A 157 -12.56 5.96 3.77
CA THR A 157 -12.67 4.94 4.81
C THR A 157 -13.78 5.22 5.79
N GLU A 158 -14.05 4.20 6.59
CA GLU A 158 -14.95 4.28 7.75
C GLU A 158 -14.33 3.48 8.90
N PRO A 159 -14.76 3.69 10.15
CA PRO A 159 -14.26 2.90 11.27
C PRO A 159 -14.59 1.41 11.09
N GLU A 160 -13.66 0.57 11.53
CA GLU A 160 -13.91 -0.87 11.58
C GLU A 160 -15.02 -1.22 12.58
#